data_97399b38e2863f3f34ededf436385f25
#
_entry.id   97399b38e2863f3f34ededf436385f25
#
_cell.length_a   1.000
_cell.length_b   1.000
_cell.length_c   1.000
_cell.angle_alpha   90.00
_cell.angle_beta   90.00
_cell.angle_gamma   90.00
#
_symmetry.space_group_name_H-M   'P 1'
#
loop_
_entity.id
_entity.type
_entity.pdbx_description
1 polymer ?
#
loop_
_entity_poly.entity_id
_entity_poly.type
_entity_poly.pdbx_seq_one_letter_code
_entity_poly.pdbx_strand_id
1 'polypeptide(L)'
;MIFVLDNYDSFTYNLVQYLGELGADVQVARNYAVTVEDVLALSPDGVVISPGPGHPTAAGITLPLIERLHSTTPILGVCLGHQAIGQAFGGTVTRAPVQMHGKTSRIQHDGRGVFAGLSAGFQATRDHSLVVLREGFPADLEISARAEDGEIMGLRHRRYPVEGVQFHPESILTTEGKALLRNFLGMVPVAQR
;
A
#
# COMPACT_ATOMS: atom_id res chain seq x y z
N MET A 1 17.16 -0.58 4.32
CA MET A 1 16.29 0.33 5.06
C MET A 1 14.96 0.46 4.33
N ILE A 2 13.87 0.41 5.05
CA ILE A 2 12.51 0.66 4.53
C ILE A 2 12.12 2.09 4.92
N PHE A 3 11.73 2.88 3.94
CA PHE A 3 11.20 4.21 4.19
C PHE A 3 9.66 4.14 4.25
N VAL A 4 9.08 4.68 5.32
CA VAL A 4 7.63 4.80 5.48
C VAL A 4 7.24 6.26 5.31
N LEU A 5 6.45 6.55 4.29
CA LEU A 5 5.86 7.88 4.11
C LEU A 5 4.56 7.95 4.93
N ASP A 6 4.57 8.76 5.96
CA ASP A 6 3.44 8.95 6.87
C ASP A 6 2.47 10.00 6.29
N ASN A 7 1.28 9.58 5.94
CA ASN A 7 0.22 10.45 5.42
C ASN A 7 -0.68 11.00 6.53
N TYR A 8 -0.11 11.25 7.72
CA TYR A 8 -0.84 11.77 8.89
C TYR A 8 -1.93 10.81 9.38
N ASP A 9 -1.59 9.53 9.40
CA ASP A 9 -2.48 8.49 9.87
C ASP A 9 -2.09 8.02 11.29
N SER A 10 -3.09 7.84 12.15
CA SER A 10 -2.86 7.39 13.53
C SER A 10 -2.32 5.96 13.62
N PHE A 11 -2.52 5.15 12.58
CA PHE A 11 -2.09 3.75 12.54
C PHE A 11 -0.75 3.53 11.84
N THR A 12 -0.08 4.59 11.38
CA THR A 12 1.24 4.47 10.74
C THR A 12 2.25 3.76 11.64
N TYR A 13 2.23 4.03 12.93
CA TYR A 13 3.14 3.38 13.87
C TYR A 13 2.90 1.88 14.01
N ASN A 14 1.67 1.40 13.80
CA ASN A 14 1.40 -0.04 13.77
C ASN A 14 2.08 -0.70 12.57
N LEU A 15 2.08 -0.05 11.40
CA LEU A 15 2.87 -0.50 10.24
C LEU A 15 4.35 -0.55 10.57
N VAL A 16 4.89 0.53 11.14
CA VAL A 16 6.30 0.63 11.53
C VAL A 16 6.66 -0.48 12.52
N GLN A 17 5.82 -0.71 13.51
CA GLN A 17 6.02 -1.74 14.51
C GLN A 17 6.07 -3.14 13.87
N TYR A 18 5.12 -3.47 13.00
CA TYR A 18 5.09 -4.76 12.33
C TYR A 18 6.31 -4.97 11.44
N LEU A 19 6.70 -3.94 10.68
CA LEU A 19 7.91 -4.02 9.85
C LEU A 19 9.16 -4.23 10.71
N GLY A 20 9.27 -3.52 11.83
CA GLY A 20 10.37 -3.68 12.78
C GLY A 20 10.40 -5.07 13.41
N GLU A 21 9.26 -5.62 13.80
CA GLU A 21 9.15 -6.98 14.33
C GLU A 21 9.56 -8.04 13.31
N LEU A 22 9.39 -7.75 12.02
CA LEU A 22 9.81 -8.60 10.94
C LEU A 22 11.29 -8.43 10.56
N GLY A 23 12.02 -7.57 11.29
CA GLY A 23 13.47 -7.38 11.13
C GLY A 23 13.88 -6.23 10.23
N ALA A 24 12.94 -5.40 9.77
CA ALA A 24 13.27 -4.26 8.92
C ALA A 24 13.85 -3.10 9.72
N ASP A 25 14.85 -2.42 9.14
CA ASP A 25 15.28 -1.11 9.60
C ASP A 25 14.38 -0.07 8.94
N VAL A 26 13.65 0.71 9.74
CA VAL A 26 12.58 1.60 9.26
C VAL A 26 12.89 3.04 9.59
N GLN A 27 12.75 3.92 8.58
CA GLN A 27 12.74 5.38 8.77
C GLN A 27 11.38 5.91 8.34
N VAL A 28 10.85 6.87 9.10
CA VAL A 28 9.52 7.44 8.90
C VAL A 28 9.63 8.94 8.75
N ALA A 29 8.91 9.50 7.78
CA ALA A 29 8.73 10.95 7.69
C ALA A 29 7.35 11.27 7.14
N ARG A 30 6.78 12.38 7.58
CA ARG A 30 5.48 12.87 7.11
C ARG A 30 5.59 13.44 5.70
N ASN A 31 4.51 13.34 4.95
CA ASN A 31 4.46 13.67 3.52
C ASN A 31 4.73 15.14 3.18
N TYR A 32 4.62 16.06 4.14
CA TYR A 32 4.98 17.48 3.97
C TYR A 32 6.30 17.85 4.65
N ALA A 33 6.93 16.90 5.36
CA ALA A 33 8.17 17.17 6.10
C ALA A 33 9.43 16.89 5.28
N VAL A 34 9.30 16.19 4.15
CA VAL A 34 10.41 15.79 3.27
C VAL A 34 10.07 16.07 1.82
N THR A 35 11.10 16.25 1.01
CA THR A 35 10.98 16.33 -0.45
C THR A 35 11.23 14.95 -1.06
N VAL A 36 10.91 14.79 -2.34
CA VAL A 36 11.27 13.58 -3.10
C VAL A 36 12.79 13.40 -3.09
N GLU A 37 13.55 14.46 -3.28
CA GLU A 37 15.00 14.43 -3.27
C GLU A 37 15.57 13.99 -1.92
N ASP A 38 14.95 14.39 -0.81
CA ASP A 38 15.34 13.93 0.54
C ASP A 38 15.21 12.41 0.64
N VAL A 39 14.11 11.84 0.13
CA VAL A 39 13.89 10.39 0.14
C VAL A 39 14.88 9.68 -0.76
N LEU A 40 15.13 10.21 -1.96
CA LEU A 40 16.13 9.66 -2.87
C LEU A 40 17.52 9.63 -2.24
N ALA A 41 17.89 10.69 -1.50
CA ALA A 41 19.17 10.76 -0.81
C ALA A 41 19.33 9.70 0.28
N LEU A 42 18.23 9.21 0.86
CA LEU A 42 18.26 8.10 1.82
C LEU A 42 18.54 6.75 1.15
N SER A 43 18.37 6.65 -0.15
CA SER A 43 18.54 5.40 -0.92
C SER A 43 17.80 4.22 -0.29
N PRO A 44 16.48 4.31 -0.07
CA PRO A 44 15.74 3.23 0.57
C PRO A 44 15.72 1.98 -0.31
N ASP A 45 15.75 0.81 0.30
CA ASP A 45 15.63 -0.47 -0.39
C ASP A 45 14.17 -0.80 -0.72
N GLY A 46 13.24 -0.21 0.00
CA GLY A 46 11.80 -0.31 -0.23
C GLY A 46 11.06 0.86 0.40
N VAL A 47 9.85 1.12 -0.08
CA VAL A 47 9.00 2.23 0.39
C VAL A 47 7.62 1.68 0.74
N VAL A 48 7.11 2.07 1.89
CA VAL A 48 5.72 1.83 2.29
C VAL A 48 5.02 3.19 2.39
N ILE A 49 3.89 3.32 1.70
CA ILE A 49 3.07 4.53 1.74
C ILE A 49 1.87 4.25 2.63
N SER A 50 1.78 5.00 3.73
CA SER A 50 0.79 4.73 4.79
C SER A 50 -0.63 5.10 4.37
N PRO A 51 -1.62 4.60 5.12
CA PRO A 51 -2.96 5.20 5.11
C PRO A 51 -2.92 6.69 5.43
N GLY A 52 -4.00 7.38 5.17
CA GLY A 52 -4.16 8.78 5.51
C GLY A 52 -5.52 9.31 5.10
N PRO A 53 -5.86 10.52 5.56
CA PRO A 53 -7.13 11.15 5.23
C PRO A 53 -7.11 11.77 3.83
N GLY A 54 -8.31 11.96 3.28
CA GLY A 54 -8.52 12.71 2.05
C GLY A 54 -8.12 11.98 0.78
N HIS A 55 -7.95 12.75 -0.27
CA HIS A 55 -7.65 12.26 -1.60
C HIS A 55 -6.13 12.21 -1.82
N PRO A 56 -5.60 11.27 -2.61
CA PRO A 56 -4.16 11.17 -2.88
C PRO A 56 -3.53 12.44 -3.43
N THR A 57 -4.28 13.27 -4.16
CA THR A 57 -3.78 14.55 -4.69
C THR A 57 -3.42 15.55 -3.59
N ALA A 58 -3.99 15.41 -2.40
CA ALA A 58 -3.72 16.29 -1.25
C ALA A 58 -2.73 15.66 -0.25
N ALA A 59 -1.99 14.64 -0.64
CA ALA A 59 -1.09 13.87 0.24
C ALA A 59 0.39 14.23 0.04
N GLY A 60 0.72 15.50 -0.05
CA GLY A 60 2.11 15.97 -0.14
C GLY A 60 2.87 15.35 -1.31
N ILE A 61 4.02 14.73 -1.01
CA ILE A 61 4.90 14.15 -2.04
C ILE A 61 4.47 12.76 -2.51
N THR A 62 3.34 12.24 -2.07
CA THR A 62 2.94 10.84 -2.32
C THR A 62 2.95 10.49 -3.81
N LEU A 63 2.23 11.24 -4.65
CA LEU A 63 2.19 10.97 -6.09
C LEU A 63 3.56 11.15 -6.76
N PRO A 64 4.28 12.28 -6.58
CA PRO A 64 5.61 12.45 -7.15
C PRO A 64 6.61 11.37 -6.72
N LEU A 65 6.52 10.89 -5.48
CA LEU A 65 7.41 9.86 -4.99
C LEU A 65 7.19 8.53 -5.73
N ILE A 66 5.93 8.14 -5.93
CA ILE A 66 5.60 6.94 -6.72
C ILE A 66 6.14 7.07 -8.14
N GLU A 67 5.93 8.21 -8.78
CA GLU A 67 6.40 8.45 -10.14
C GLU A 67 7.91 8.31 -10.27
N ARG A 68 8.66 8.79 -9.27
CA ARG A 68 10.13 8.76 -9.30
C ARG A 68 10.71 7.39 -8.94
N LEU A 69 10.09 6.63 -8.06
CA LEU A 69 10.69 5.42 -7.49
C LEU A 69 10.15 4.10 -8.06
N HIS A 70 9.00 4.10 -8.72
CA HIS A 70 8.32 2.84 -9.09
C HIS A 70 9.17 1.90 -9.94
N SER A 71 10.05 2.43 -10.80
CA SER A 71 10.86 1.60 -11.70
C SER A 71 12.15 1.07 -11.06
N THR A 72 12.51 1.55 -9.88
CA THR A 72 13.79 1.22 -9.23
C THR A 72 13.65 0.66 -7.83
N THR A 73 12.52 0.87 -7.17
CA THR A 73 12.36 0.58 -5.75
C THR A 73 11.01 -0.10 -5.49
N PRO A 74 10.98 -1.23 -4.76
CA PRO A 74 9.72 -1.84 -4.36
C PRO A 74 8.86 -0.88 -3.53
N ILE A 75 7.57 -0.81 -3.86
CA ILE A 75 6.61 0.07 -3.19
C ILE A 75 5.39 -0.74 -2.76
N LEU A 76 4.99 -0.58 -1.50
CA LEU A 76 3.70 -1.04 -0.99
C LEU A 76 2.87 0.17 -0.58
N GLY A 77 1.71 0.34 -1.19
CA GLY A 77 0.73 1.36 -0.79
C GLY A 77 -0.39 0.76 0.03
N VAL A 78 -0.72 1.40 1.15
CA VAL A 78 -1.79 0.95 2.05
C VAL A 78 -2.88 2.00 2.10
N CYS A 79 -4.11 1.61 1.80
CA CYS A 79 -5.30 2.45 1.80
C CYS A 79 -5.12 3.68 0.90
N LEU A 80 -4.83 4.85 1.44
CA LEU A 80 -4.52 6.04 0.64
C LEU A 80 -3.33 5.79 -0.29
N GLY A 81 -2.31 5.06 0.17
CA GLY A 81 -1.15 4.69 -0.65
C GLY A 81 -1.52 3.80 -1.84
N HIS A 82 -2.46 2.88 -1.65
CA HIS A 82 -3.03 2.06 -2.73
C HIS A 82 -3.76 2.94 -3.76
N GLN A 83 -4.59 3.86 -3.29
CA GLN A 83 -5.31 4.79 -4.15
C GLN A 83 -4.34 5.68 -4.93
N ALA A 84 -3.27 6.13 -4.29
CA ALA A 84 -2.23 6.93 -4.92
C ALA A 84 -1.52 6.16 -6.05
N ILE A 85 -1.24 4.87 -5.86
CA ILE A 85 -0.69 4.03 -6.93
C ILE A 85 -1.66 3.95 -8.09
N GLY A 86 -2.93 3.68 -7.83
CA GLY A 86 -3.96 3.65 -8.87
C GLY A 86 -3.97 4.94 -9.68
N GLN A 87 -3.94 6.08 -9.01
CA GLN A 87 -3.96 7.38 -9.67
C GLN A 87 -2.66 7.70 -10.41
N ALA A 88 -1.52 7.35 -9.86
CA ALA A 88 -0.22 7.62 -10.48
C ALA A 88 -0.09 6.97 -11.86
N PHE A 89 -0.74 5.85 -12.08
CA PHE A 89 -0.75 5.13 -13.35
C PHE A 89 -1.97 5.43 -14.23
N GLY A 90 -2.75 6.44 -13.89
CA GLY A 90 -3.84 6.94 -14.74
C GLY A 90 -5.24 6.50 -14.34
N GLY A 91 -5.38 5.82 -13.21
CA GLY A 91 -6.69 5.42 -12.67
C GLY A 91 -7.45 6.56 -12.03
N THR A 92 -8.71 6.33 -11.72
CA THR A 92 -9.59 7.28 -11.06
C THR A 92 -9.87 6.84 -9.63
N VAL A 93 -9.70 7.75 -8.69
CA VAL A 93 -10.05 7.58 -7.29
C VAL A 93 -11.31 8.39 -7.00
N THR A 94 -12.34 7.73 -6.51
CA THR A 94 -13.65 8.34 -6.30
C THR A 94 -14.34 7.74 -5.07
N ARG A 95 -15.48 8.32 -4.69
CA ARG A 95 -16.27 7.80 -3.56
C ARG A 95 -16.72 6.37 -3.79
N ALA A 96 -16.53 5.54 -2.78
CA ALA A 96 -17.08 4.18 -2.77
C ALA A 96 -18.61 4.25 -2.71
N PRO A 97 -19.30 3.29 -3.37
CA PRO A 97 -20.77 3.19 -3.25
C PRO A 97 -21.20 2.99 -1.80
N VAL A 98 -20.40 2.30 -1.00
CA VAL A 98 -20.63 2.10 0.43
C VAL A 98 -19.35 2.47 1.18
N GLN A 99 -19.46 3.41 2.11
CA GLN A 99 -18.34 3.79 2.96
C GLN A 99 -18.11 2.72 4.03
N MET A 100 -16.83 2.40 4.26
CA MET A 100 -16.42 1.42 5.27
C MET A 100 -15.65 2.12 6.38
N HIS A 101 -16.09 1.91 7.63
CA HIS A 101 -15.44 2.47 8.80
C HIS A 101 -15.18 1.36 9.83
N GLY A 102 -13.96 0.82 9.82
CA GLY A 102 -13.55 -0.21 10.75
C GLY A 102 -14.27 -1.55 10.58
N LYS A 103 -14.93 -1.76 9.45
CA LYS A 103 -15.61 -3.02 9.13
C LYS A 103 -14.64 -4.03 8.55
N THR A 104 -14.95 -5.31 8.70
CA THR A 104 -14.16 -6.38 8.11
C THR A 104 -14.83 -6.94 6.87
N SER A 105 -14.01 -7.40 5.94
CA SER A 105 -14.45 -8.10 4.74
C SER A 105 -13.54 -9.28 4.46
N ARG A 106 -14.02 -10.23 3.67
CA ARG A 106 -13.21 -11.33 3.17
C ARG A 106 -12.53 -10.89 1.88
N ILE A 107 -11.24 -11.21 1.78
CA ILE A 107 -10.40 -10.78 0.66
C ILE A 107 -10.14 -11.99 -0.25
N GLN A 108 -10.65 -11.90 -1.47
CA GLN A 108 -10.32 -12.84 -2.53
C GLN A 108 -9.12 -12.30 -3.31
N HIS A 109 -8.07 -13.10 -3.44
CA HIS A 109 -6.82 -12.65 -4.05
C HIS A 109 -6.24 -13.71 -4.99
N ASP A 110 -5.25 -13.32 -5.77
CA ASP A 110 -4.64 -14.17 -6.80
C ASP A 110 -3.49 -15.08 -6.28
N GLY A 111 -3.13 -14.97 -5.01
CA GLY A 111 -2.07 -15.78 -4.40
C GLY A 111 -0.65 -15.43 -4.85
N ARG A 112 -0.46 -14.27 -5.47
CA ARG A 112 0.82 -13.83 -6.02
C ARG A 112 1.33 -12.58 -5.30
N GLY A 113 2.62 -12.29 -5.41
CA GLY A 113 3.23 -11.11 -4.81
C GLY A 113 3.02 -11.06 -3.31
N VAL A 114 2.46 -9.96 -2.79
CA VAL A 114 2.18 -9.81 -1.36
C VAL A 114 1.14 -10.81 -0.85
N PHE A 115 0.37 -11.44 -1.74
CA PHE A 115 -0.64 -12.44 -1.36
C PHE A 115 -0.11 -13.88 -1.40
N ALA A 116 1.16 -14.10 -1.70
CA ALA A 116 1.73 -15.43 -1.81
C ALA A 116 1.60 -16.22 -0.50
N GLY A 117 0.98 -17.39 -0.57
CA GLY A 117 0.79 -18.26 0.59
C GLY A 117 -0.27 -17.83 1.59
N LEU A 118 -0.98 -16.74 1.34
CA LEU A 118 -2.06 -16.29 2.22
C LEU A 118 -3.34 -17.10 1.96
N SER A 119 -4.14 -17.27 3.02
CA SER A 119 -5.41 -18.01 2.92
C SER A 119 -6.38 -17.31 1.98
N ALA A 120 -7.08 -18.07 1.15
CA ALA A 120 -8.15 -17.53 0.34
C ALA A 120 -9.30 -17.07 1.25
N GLY A 121 -9.80 -15.84 1.00
CA GLY A 121 -10.90 -15.29 1.77
C GLY A 121 -10.51 -14.89 3.21
N PHE A 122 -9.26 -14.51 3.45
CA PHE A 122 -8.88 -14.05 4.79
C PHE A 122 -9.62 -12.76 5.15
N GLN A 123 -9.82 -12.56 6.47
CA GLN A 123 -10.49 -11.37 6.99
C GLN A 123 -9.53 -10.18 7.02
N ALA A 124 -10.01 -9.02 6.57
CA ALA A 124 -9.25 -7.78 6.64
C ALA A 124 -10.13 -6.60 7.04
N THR A 125 -9.53 -5.64 7.75
CA THR A 125 -10.18 -4.39 8.13
C THR A 125 -10.20 -3.43 6.96
N ARG A 126 -11.37 -2.85 6.72
CA ARG A 126 -11.60 -1.77 5.75
C ARG A 126 -11.97 -0.50 6.50
N ASP A 127 -11.30 0.58 6.15
CA ASP A 127 -11.60 1.91 6.68
C ASP A 127 -11.32 2.93 5.58
N HIS A 128 -12.27 3.04 4.64
CA HIS A 128 -12.12 3.91 3.48
C HIS A 128 -13.47 4.42 2.97
N SER A 129 -13.48 5.64 2.49
CA SER A 129 -14.61 6.26 1.79
C SER A 129 -14.35 6.41 0.28
N LEU A 130 -13.10 6.21 -0.16
CA LEU A 130 -12.69 6.28 -1.55
C LEU A 130 -12.22 4.91 -2.03
N VAL A 131 -12.30 4.72 -3.35
CA VAL A 131 -11.86 3.49 -4.03
C VAL A 131 -11.21 3.86 -5.37
N VAL A 132 -10.38 2.94 -5.88
CA VAL A 132 -9.95 2.99 -7.27
C VAL A 132 -11.06 2.39 -8.13
N LEU A 133 -11.51 3.12 -9.15
CA LEU A 133 -12.55 2.64 -10.05
C LEU A 133 -12.04 1.49 -10.92
N ARG A 134 -12.91 0.48 -11.09
CA ARG A 134 -12.69 -0.59 -12.06
C ARG A 134 -12.77 -0.05 -13.48
N GLU A 135 -13.74 0.82 -13.75
CA GLU A 135 -13.93 1.46 -15.04
C GLU A 135 -12.77 2.38 -15.33
N GLY A 136 -12.13 2.21 -16.49
CA GLY A 136 -10.93 2.94 -16.84
C GLY A 136 -9.68 2.55 -16.03
N PHE A 137 -9.68 1.34 -15.47
CA PHE A 137 -8.54 0.85 -14.69
C PHE A 137 -7.26 0.86 -15.54
N PRO A 138 -6.11 1.31 -14.98
CA PRO A 138 -4.87 1.47 -15.75
C PRO A 138 -4.38 0.16 -16.38
N ALA A 139 -3.96 0.23 -17.65
CA ALA A 139 -3.45 -0.93 -18.38
C ALA A 139 -2.13 -1.49 -17.80
N ASP A 140 -1.33 -0.62 -17.18
CA ASP A 140 -0.06 -1.03 -16.56
C ASP A 140 -0.24 -1.76 -15.23
N LEU A 141 -1.44 -1.73 -14.66
CA LEU A 141 -1.77 -2.39 -13.40
C LEU A 141 -2.69 -3.58 -13.64
N GLU A 142 -2.69 -4.51 -12.69
CA GLU A 142 -3.67 -5.59 -12.63
C GLU A 142 -4.35 -5.58 -11.26
N ILE A 143 -5.60 -6.01 -11.22
CA ILE A 143 -6.34 -6.17 -9.98
C ILE A 143 -5.89 -7.50 -9.35
N SER A 144 -5.35 -7.44 -8.14
CA SER A 144 -4.81 -8.60 -7.43
C SER A 144 -5.74 -9.15 -6.36
N ALA A 145 -6.70 -8.34 -5.90
CA ALA A 145 -7.64 -8.76 -4.86
C ALA A 145 -8.94 -7.96 -4.92
N ARG A 146 -10.02 -8.58 -4.41
CA ARG A 146 -11.36 -7.99 -4.33
C ARG A 146 -12.01 -8.39 -3.02
N ALA A 147 -12.91 -7.56 -2.52
CA ALA A 147 -13.81 -7.91 -1.43
C ALA A 147 -15.07 -8.58 -1.97
N GLU A 148 -15.90 -9.10 -1.07
CA GLU A 148 -17.16 -9.77 -1.40
C GLU A 148 -18.18 -8.84 -2.06
N ASP A 149 -18.09 -7.52 -1.83
CA ASP A 149 -18.92 -6.50 -2.52
C ASP A 149 -18.41 -6.16 -3.92
N GLY A 150 -17.30 -6.77 -4.36
CA GLY A 150 -16.70 -6.55 -5.67
C GLY A 150 -15.71 -5.40 -5.75
N GLU A 151 -15.53 -4.63 -4.67
CA GLU A 151 -14.58 -3.52 -4.65
C GLU A 151 -13.14 -4.01 -4.77
N ILE A 152 -12.32 -3.24 -5.47
CA ILE A 152 -10.89 -3.53 -5.63
C ILE A 152 -10.21 -3.40 -4.27
N MET A 153 -9.56 -4.48 -3.81
CA MET A 153 -8.83 -4.52 -2.55
C MET A 153 -7.33 -4.69 -2.73
N GLY A 154 -6.87 -4.94 -3.93
CA GLY A 154 -5.45 -5.04 -4.26
C GLY A 154 -5.20 -4.70 -5.71
N LEU A 155 -4.06 -4.09 -5.98
CA LEU A 155 -3.56 -3.84 -7.32
C LEU A 155 -2.05 -4.08 -7.36
N ARG A 156 -1.54 -4.33 -8.56
CA ARG A 156 -0.13 -4.62 -8.78
C ARG A 156 0.30 -4.09 -10.13
N HIS A 157 1.51 -3.52 -10.19
CA HIS A 157 2.12 -3.19 -11.49
C HIS A 157 2.52 -4.47 -12.21
N ARG A 158 2.29 -4.51 -13.53
CA ARG A 158 2.59 -5.72 -14.33
C ARG A 158 4.07 -5.98 -14.51
N ARG A 159 4.92 -4.97 -14.37
CA ARG A 159 6.38 -5.03 -14.61
C ARG A 159 7.24 -4.75 -13.39
N TYR A 160 6.84 -3.81 -12.55
CA TYR A 160 7.63 -3.33 -11.42
C TYR A 160 7.10 -3.86 -10.08
N PRO A 161 7.94 -3.97 -9.05
CA PRO A 161 7.51 -4.46 -7.74
C PRO A 161 6.75 -3.38 -6.97
N VAL A 162 5.59 -3.01 -7.47
CA VAL A 162 4.68 -2.01 -6.90
C VAL A 162 3.34 -2.68 -6.66
N GLU A 163 2.91 -2.71 -5.39
CA GLU A 163 1.64 -3.29 -5.00
C GLU A 163 0.89 -2.37 -4.05
N GLY A 164 -0.43 -2.42 -4.12
CA GLY A 164 -1.29 -1.67 -3.24
C GLY A 164 -2.38 -2.56 -2.66
N VAL A 165 -2.74 -2.30 -1.40
CA VAL A 165 -3.85 -2.94 -0.71
C VAL A 165 -4.77 -1.87 -0.13
N GLN A 166 -6.09 -2.00 -0.37
CA GLN A 166 -7.07 -1.03 0.11
C GLN A 166 -7.37 -1.23 1.60
N PHE A 167 -7.21 -2.43 2.09
CA PHE A 167 -7.44 -2.76 3.50
C PHE A 167 -6.21 -2.44 4.36
N HIS A 168 -6.35 -2.60 5.66
CA HIS A 168 -5.32 -2.27 6.65
C HIS A 168 -4.60 -3.54 7.16
N PRO A 169 -3.41 -3.89 6.63
CA PRO A 169 -2.65 -5.03 7.14
C PRO A 169 -2.15 -4.84 8.56
N GLU A 170 -2.03 -3.61 9.03
CA GLU A 170 -1.59 -3.28 10.38
C GLU A 170 -2.68 -3.45 11.44
N SER A 171 -3.93 -3.60 11.03
CA SER A 171 -5.04 -3.84 11.95
C SER A 171 -4.97 -5.23 12.55
N ILE A 172 -5.23 -5.33 13.85
CA ILE A 172 -5.26 -6.61 14.55
C ILE A 172 -6.36 -7.54 14.00
N LEU A 173 -7.41 -6.98 13.41
CA LEU A 173 -8.51 -7.75 12.82
C LEU A 173 -8.19 -8.26 11.41
N THR A 174 -7.08 -7.85 10.81
CA THR A 174 -6.59 -8.40 9.55
C THR A 174 -5.75 -9.63 9.88
N THR A 175 -6.32 -10.81 9.65
CA THR A 175 -5.76 -12.07 10.17
C THR A 175 -4.41 -12.45 9.59
N GLU A 176 -4.12 -12.02 8.35
CA GLU A 176 -2.85 -12.33 7.67
C GLU A 176 -2.04 -11.07 7.32
N GLY A 177 -2.29 -9.96 8.03
CA GLY A 177 -1.63 -8.69 7.74
C GLY A 177 -0.12 -8.75 7.88
N LYS A 178 0.37 -9.36 8.95
CA LYS A 178 1.81 -9.48 9.20
C LYS A 178 2.50 -10.37 8.15
N ALA A 179 1.83 -11.45 7.74
CA ALA A 179 2.35 -12.32 6.67
C ALA A 179 2.41 -11.58 5.33
N LEU A 180 1.44 -10.71 5.04
CA LEU A 180 1.46 -9.86 3.85
C LEU A 180 2.66 -8.91 3.87
N LEU A 181 2.92 -8.27 5.00
CA LEU A 181 4.07 -7.38 5.15
C LEU A 181 5.40 -8.15 5.01
N ARG A 182 5.46 -9.38 5.52
CA ARG A 182 6.62 -10.26 5.34
C ARG A 182 6.85 -10.56 3.86
N ASN A 183 5.79 -10.81 3.10
CA ASN A 183 5.89 -11.03 1.66
C ASN A 183 6.45 -9.79 0.96
N PHE A 184 6.00 -8.60 1.35
CA PHE A 184 6.55 -7.36 0.79
C PHE A 184 8.05 -7.24 1.09
N LEU A 185 8.47 -7.49 2.32
CA LEU A 185 9.89 -7.46 2.67
C LEU A 185 10.71 -8.47 1.87
N GLY A 186 10.12 -9.60 1.49
CA GLY A 186 10.75 -10.58 0.60
C GLY A 186 10.97 -10.08 -0.82
N MET A 187 10.27 -9.04 -1.25
CA MET A 187 10.45 -8.40 -2.55
C MET A 187 11.55 -7.34 -2.52
N VAL A 188 11.97 -6.92 -1.34
CA VAL A 188 12.96 -5.86 -1.16
C VAL A 188 14.37 -6.49 -1.21
N PRO A 189 15.31 -5.91 -2.00
CA PRO A 189 16.68 -6.42 -2.02
C PRO A 189 17.30 -6.38 -0.63
N VAL A 190 17.93 -7.48 -0.23
CA VAL A 190 18.71 -7.51 1.01
C VAL A 190 20.02 -6.79 0.74
N ALA A 191 20.33 -5.76 1.54
CA ALA A 191 21.63 -5.12 1.47
C ALA A 191 22.70 -6.21 1.72
N GLN A 192 23.63 -6.36 0.79
CA GLN A 192 24.75 -7.25 1.00
C GLN A 192 25.53 -6.72 2.21
N ARG A 193 25.60 -7.54 3.25
CA ARG A 193 26.41 -7.25 4.44
C ARG A 193 27.89 -7.43 4.13
#